data_2fa3ed3e46185ca17f86fb0a648d1c38
#
_entry.id   2fa3ed3e46185ca17f86fb0a648d1c38
#
_cell.length_a   1.000
_cell.length_b   1.000
_cell.length_c   1.000
_cell.angle_alpha   90.00
_cell.angle_beta   90.00
_cell.angle_gamma   90.00
#
_symmetry.space_group_name_H-M   'P 1'
#
loop_
_entity.id
_entity.type
_entity.pdbx_description
1 polymer ?
#
loop_
_entity_poly.entity_id
_entity_poly.type
_entity_poly.pdbx_seq_one_letter_code
_entity_poly.pdbx_strand_id
1 'polypeptide(L)'
;ANPLTYIERYEMLRDTLLSFGVPREEFEIIPFPIDRVEYLGQYLPEGAVCFMSICDEWTANNEKRFEKLGIPVEVLWRRTKEEKGVSGSQIRQRILADEKWDDLVPKTVFDYVLSHGIDDRIKFSK
;
A
#
# COMPACT_ATOMS: atom_id res chain seq x y z
N ALA A 1 -10.47 -1.62 -10.01
CA ALA A 1 -9.08 -1.88 -10.41
C ALA A 1 -8.17 -0.76 -9.91
N ASN A 2 -6.91 -1.09 -9.64
CA ASN A 2 -5.93 -0.12 -9.21
C ASN A 2 -5.47 0.72 -10.42
N PRO A 3 -5.66 2.04 -10.44
CA PRO A 3 -5.25 2.88 -11.56
C PRO A 3 -3.75 3.14 -11.64
N LEU A 4 -2.99 2.73 -10.63
CA LEU A 4 -1.56 2.99 -10.53
C LEU A 4 -0.74 1.84 -11.12
N THR A 5 0.33 2.20 -11.83
CA THR A 5 1.33 1.21 -12.26
C THR A 5 2.25 0.85 -11.09
N TYR A 6 2.99 -0.24 -11.23
CA TYR A 6 3.96 -0.64 -10.21
C TYR A 6 5.02 0.45 -9.99
N ILE A 7 5.56 1.02 -11.06
CA ILE A 7 6.61 2.04 -10.93
C ILE A 7 6.09 3.30 -10.24
N GLU A 8 4.84 3.68 -10.48
CA GLU A 8 4.22 4.81 -9.80
C GLU A 8 4.11 4.56 -8.30
N ARG A 9 3.65 3.38 -7.92
CA ARG A 9 3.57 3.00 -6.51
C ARG A 9 4.95 2.96 -5.86
N TYR A 10 5.93 2.42 -6.59
CA TYR A 10 7.32 2.37 -6.14
C TYR A 10 7.86 3.77 -5.84
N GLU A 11 7.71 4.68 -6.79
CA GLU A 11 8.25 6.04 -6.66
C GLU A 11 7.55 6.82 -5.54
N MET A 12 6.24 6.67 -5.40
CA MET A 12 5.49 7.34 -4.32
C MET A 12 5.93 6.84 -2.94
N LEU A 13 6.12 5.53 -2.78
CA LEU A 13 6.60 4.95 -1.52
C LEU A 13 8.02 5.43 -1.21
N ARG A 14 8.91 5.37 -2.19
CA ARG A 14 10.30 5.81 -2.05
C ARG A 14 10.37 7.27 -1.61
N ASP A 15 9.68 8.13 -2.33
CA ASP A 15 9.72 9.57 -2.09
C ASP A 15 9.12 9.93 -0.74
N THR A 16 8.05 9.23 -0.34
CA THR A 16 7.41 9.43 0.96
C THR A 16 8.33 9.01 2.10
N LEU A 17 8.96 7.83 2.01
CA LEU A 17 9.89 7.38 3.03
C LEU A 17 11.08 8.33 3.17
N LEU A 18 11.63 8.78 2.06
CA LEU A 18 12.73 9.75 2.07
C LEU A 18 12.29 11.07 2.69
N SER A 19 11.07 11.52 2.40
CA SER A 19 10.54 12.77 2.99
C SER A 19 10.34 12.69 4.50
N PHE A 20 10.13 11.48 5.03
CA PHE A 20 10.01 11.25 6.48
C PHE A 20 11.38 11.03 7.15
N GLY A 21 12.47 11.16 6.42
CA GLY A 21 13.81 11.04 6.96
C GLY A 21 14.34 9.61 7.06
N VAL A 22 13.70 8.65 6.40
CA VAL A 22 14.21 7.28 6.37
C VAL A 22 15.32 7.20 5.31
N PRO A 23 16.57 6.86 5.70
CA PRO A 23 17.65 6.76 4.71
C PRO A 23 17.39 5.68 3.67
N ARG A 24 17.84 5.90 2.45
CA ARG A 24 17.58 4.97 1.34
C ARG A 24 18.15 3.57 1.61
N GLU A 25 19.26 3.47 2.31
CA GLU A 25 19.91 2.21 2.65
C GLU A 25 19.17 1.40 3.72
N GLU A 26 18.16 1.98 4.36
CA GLU A 26 17.40 1.30 5.41
C GLU A 26 16.13 0.60 4.89
N PHE A 27 15.81 0.75 3.62
CA PHE A 27 14.61 0.10 3.08
C PHE A 27 14.82 -0.38 1.65
N GLU A 28 14.01 -1.35 1.27
CA GLU A 28 13.86 -1.79 -0.11
C GLU A 28 12.37 -1.91 -0.42
N ILE A 29 12.01 -1.61 -1.66
CA ILE A 29 10.64 -1.74 -2.14
C ILE A 29 10.65 -2.83 -3.20
N ILE A 30 9.90 -3.91 -2.96
CA ILE A 30 9.89 -5.06 -3.84
C ILE A 30 8.45 -5.39 -4.24
N PRO A 31 8.24 -5.99 -5.42
CA PRO A 31 6.94 -6.57 -5.73
C PRO A 31 6.68 -7.75 -4.79
N PHE A 32 5.45 -7.84 -4.26
CA PHE A 32 5.10 -8.87 -3.32
C PHE A 32 3.95 -9.71 -3.90
N PRO A 33 4.21 -10.97 -4.31
CA PRO A 33 3.19 -11.78 -4.97
C PRO A 33 2.19 -12.39 -3.98
N ILE A 34 1.37 -11.54 -3.36
CA ILE A 34 0.43 -11.95 -2.32
C ILE A 34 -0.59 -12.98 -2.81
N ASP A 35 -0.91 -12.96 -4.12
CA ASP A 35 -1.83 -13.91 -4.73
C ASP A 35 -1.16 -15.24 -5.08
N ARG A 36 0.14 -15.32 -4.93
CA ARG A 36 0.95 -16.52 -5.21
C ARG A 36 1.81 -16.84 -4.01
N VAL A 37 1.15 -17.26 -2.93
CA VAL A 37 1.79 -17.46 -1.63
C VAL A 37 2.95 -18.44 -1.68
N GLU A 38 2.91 -19.39 -2.61
CA GLU A 38 3.97 -20.38 -2.79
C GLU A 38 5.32 -19.76 -3.20
N TYR A 39 5.30 -18.53 -3.71
CA TYR A 39 6.50 -17.82 -4.14
C TYR A 39 7.02 -16.80 -3.10
N LEU A 40 6.27 -16.57 -2.03
CA LEU A 40 6.64 -15.51 -1.06
C LEU A 40 8.02 -15.72 -0.45
N GLY A 41 8.39 -16.96 -0.18
CA GLY A 41 9.70 -17.27 0.39
C GLY A 41 10.88 -16.88 -0.50
N GLN A 42 10.66 -16.72 -1.81
CA GLN A 42 11.70 -16.29 -2.74
C GLN A 42 11.98 -14.80 -2.69
N TYR A 43 11.07 -14.03 -2.12
CA TYR A 43 11.15 -12.57 -2.08
C TYR A 43 11.54 -12.02 -0.71
N LEU A 44 11.47 -12.86 0.32
CA LEU A 44 11.72 -12.43 1.70
C LEU A 44 13.09 -12.88 2.17
N PRO A 45 13.86 -11.99 2.82
CA PRO A 45 15.10 -12.39 3.48
C PRO A 45 14.83 -13.42 4.57
N GLU A 46 15.80 -14.27 4.83
CA GLU A 46 15.73 -15.19 5.97
C GLU A 46 15.58 -14.40 7.27
N GLY A 47 14.66 -14.85 8.12
CA GLY A 47 14.40 -14.18 9.39
C GLY A 47 13.49 -12.96 9.31
N ALA A 48 12.93 -12.68 8.11
CA ALA A 48 12.01 -11.55 7.97
C ALA A 48 10.73 -11.77 8.80
N VAL A 49 10.24 -10.71 9.40
CA VAL A 49 8.96 -10.68 10.12
C VAL A 49 7.98 -9.84 9.31
N CYS A 50 6.78 -10.37 9.09
CA CYS A 50 5.75 -9.66 8.36
C CYS A 50 4.89 -8.84 9.32
N PHE A 51 4.85 -7.53 9.14
CA PHE A 51 3.94 -6.67 9.88
C PHE A 51 2.67 -6.47 9.05
N MET A 52 1.52 -6.64 9.67
CA MET A 52 0.27 -6.46 8.96
C MET A 52 -0.83 -5.94 9.87
N SER A 53 -1.85 -5.37 9.24
CA SER A 53 -3.07 -4.91 9.90
C SER A 53 -4.23 -5.79 9.44
N ILE A 54 -5.11 -6.14 10.37
CA ILE A 54 -6.26 -7.00 10.08
C ILE A 54 -7.52 -6.14 10.10
N CYS A 55 -8.24 -6.10 9.00
CA CYS A 55 -9.48 -5.30 8.91
C CYS A 55 -10.63 -6.07 8.25
N ASP A 56 -10.38 -7.25 7.69
CA ASP A 56 -11.41 -8.04 7.02
C ASP A 56 -10.99 -9.52 6.96
N GLU A 57 -11.85 -10.33 6.36
CA GLU A 57 -11.59 -11.76 6.22
C GLU A 57 -10.37 -12.03 5.32
N TRP A 58 -10.18 -11.21 4.29
CA TRP A 58 -9.06 -11.38 3.36
C TRP A 58 -7.71 -11.19 4.07
N THR A 59 -7.58 -10.15 4.88
CA THR A 59 -6.35 -9.90 5.64
C THR A 59 -6.14 -10.95 6.71
N ALA A 60 -7.21 -11.41 7.38
CA ALA A 60 -7.13 -12.49 8.36
C ALA A 60 -6.68 -13.81 7.70
N ASN A 61 -7.15 -14.09 6.50
CA ASN A 61 -6.73 -15.28 5.75
C ASN A 61 -5.25 -15.18 5.35
N ASN A 62 -4.76 -14.00 5.02
CA ASN A 62 -3.36 -13.80 4.71
C ASN A 62 -2.46 -14.04 5.92
N GLU A 63 -2.91 -13.64 7.12
CA GLU A 63 -2.20 -13.94 8.36
C GLU A 63 -2.00 -15.45 8.50
N LYS A 64 -3.06 -16.23 8.29
CA LYS A 64 -3.01 -17.68 8.36
C LYS A 64 -2.08 -18.29 7.30
N ARG A 65 -2.09 -17.74 6.09
CA ARG A 65 -1.21 -18.19 5.00
C ARG A 65 0.26 -17.99 5.35
N PHE A 66 0.60 -16.84 5.90
CA PHE A 66 1.97 -16.55 6.31
C PHE A 66 2.43 -17.48 7.43
N GLU A 67 1.59 -17.68 8.44
CA GLU A 67 1.88 -18.61 9.54
C GLU A 67 2.12 -20.03 9.03
N LYS A 68 1.29 -20.47 8.09
CA LYS A 68 1.41 -21.80 7.49
C LYS A 68 2.72 -21.98 6.72
N LEU A 69 3.23 -20.90 6.13
CA LEU A 69 4.51 -20.88 5.42
C LEU A 69 5.70 -20.71 6.35
N GLY A 70 5.48 -20.60 7.65
CA GLY A 70 6.55 -20.40 8.62
C GLY A 70 7.08 -18.97 8.65
N ILE A 71 6.33 -18.01 8.12
CA ILE A 71 6.70 -16.60 8.15
C ILE A 71 6.12 -15.97 9.42
N PRO A 72 6.98 -15.48 10.34
CA PRO A 72 6.47 -14.81 11.54
C PRO A 72 5.65 -13.57 11.19
N VAL A 73 4.51 -13.42 11.82
CA VAL A 73 3.61 -12.29 11.61
C VAL A 73 3.46 -11.51 12.91
N GLU A 74 3.57 -10.19 12.82
CA GLU A 74 3.24 -9.28 13.91
C GLU A 74 2.08 -8.41 13.47
N VAL A 75 0.94 -8.54 14.16
CA VAL A 75 -0.27 -7.77 13.84
C VAL A 75 -0.17 -6.42 14.53
N LEU A 76 -0.18 -5.35 13.72
CA LEU A 76 -0.09 -3.98 14.22
C LEU A 76 -1.39 -3.55 14.89
N TRP A 77 -2.53 -3.88 14.28
CA TRP A 77 -3.85 -3.66 14.87
C TRP A 77 -4.89 -4.53 14.15
N ARG A 78 -6.01 -4.74 14.86
CA ARG A 78 -7.20 -5.41 14.32
C ARG A 78 -8.36 -4.43 14.41
N ARG A 79 -8.91 -4.03 13.27
CA ARG A 79 -9.98 -3.03 13.19
C ARG A 79 -10.96 -3.44 12.08
N THR A 80 -12.20 -2.97 12.22
CA THR A 80 -13.17 -3.11 11.13
C THR A 80 -12.79 -2.19 9.98
N LYS A 81 -13.43 -2.38 8.82
CA LYS A 81 -13.21 -1.49 7.67
C LYS A 81 -13.55 -0.03 7.99
N GLU A 82 -14.59 0.17 8.80
CA GLU A 82 -15.02 1.50 9.23
C GLU A 82 -13.99 2.18 10.14
N GLU A 83 -13.29 1.39 10.93
CA GLU A 83 -12.25 1.87 11.83
C GLU A 83 -10.88 2.04 11.17
N LYS A 84 -10.72 1.46 9.98
CA LYS A 84 -9.45 1.43 9.26
C LYS A 84 -8.91 2.81 8.93
N GLY A 85 -9.79 3.80 8.75
CA GLY A 85 -9.42 5.13 8.31
C GLY A 85 -9.52 5.28 6.80
N VAL A 86 -8.59 5.99 6.19
CA VAL A 86 -8.64 6.31 4.76
C VAL A 86 -8.34 5.08 3.91
N SER A 87 -9.13 4.89 2.86
CA SER A 87 -8.89 3.85 1.84
C SER A 87 -8.60 4.48 0.48
N GLY A 88 -7.93 3.71 -0.39
CA GLY A 88 -7.70 4.15 -1.77
C GLY A 88 -8.99 4.45 -2.52
N SER A 89 -10.05 3.69 -2.22
CA SER A 89 -11.36 3.92 -2.84
C SER A 89 -11.94 5.29 -2.47
N GLN A 90 -11.80 5.71 -1.22
CA GLN A 90 -12.25 7.03 -0.78
C GLN A 90 -11.51 8.15 -1.51
N ILE A 91 -10.20 8.00 -1.65
CA ILE A 91 -9.38 9.00 -2.36
C ILE A 91 -9.82 9.10 -3.81
N ARG A 92 -9.99 7.98 -4.48
CA ARG A 92 -10.44 7.97 -5.88
C ARG A 92 -11.83 8.60 -6.04
N GLN A 93 -12.75 8.33 -5.11
CA GLN A 93 -14.09 8.92 -5.14
C GLN A 93 -14.03 10.44 -4.99
N ARG A 94 -13.19 10.95 -4.11
CA ARG A 94 -13.02 12.39 -3.94
C ARG A 94 -12.41 13.04 -5.18
N ILE A 95 -11.43 12.39 -5.79
CA ILE A 95 -10.85 12.87 -7.06
C ILE A 95 -11.93 12.94 -8.15
N LEU A 96 -12.75 11.91 -8.27
CA LEU A 96 -13.85 11.86 -9.25
C LEU A 96 -14.88 12.98 -9.01
N ALA A 97 -15.14 13.32 -7.75
CA ALA A 97 -16.11 14.34 -7.38
C ALA A 97 -15.54 15.75 -7.27
N ASP A 98 -14.26 15.93 -7.61
CA ASP A 98 -13.54 17.19 -7.43
C ASP A 98 -13.55 17.71 -6.00
N GLU A 99 -13.57 16.78 -5.02
CA GLU A 99 -13.51 17.12 -3.61
C GLU A 99 -12.05 17.18 -3.14
N LYS A 100 -11.83 17.84 -2.01
CA LYS A 100 -10.52 17.92 -1.38
C LYS A 100 -10.06 16.55 -0.91
N TRP A 101 -8.82 16.17 -1.24
CA TRP A 101 -8.23 14.90 -0.83
C TRP A 101 -6.77 15.01 -0.39
N ASP A 102 -6.17 16.20 -0.48
CA ASP A 102 -4.76 16.42 -0.13
C ASP A 102 -4.46 16.17 1.35
N ASP A 103 -5.46 16.29 2.22
CA ASP A 103 -5.34 16.00 3.64
C ASP A 103 -5.36 14.51 3.97
N LEU A 104 -5.69 13.65 3.01
CA LEU A 104 -5.79 12.20 3.21
C LEU A 104 -4.52 11.45 2.86
N VAL A 105 -3.54 12.11 2.26
CA VAL A 105 -2.30 11.51 1.79
C VAL A 105 -1.10 12.38 2.19
N PRO A 106 0.12 11.80 2.25
CA PRO A 106 1.31 12.63 2.39
C PRO A 106 1.46 13.60 1.23
N LYS A 107 2.09 14.75 1.49
CA LYS A 107 2.30 15.77 0.46
C LYS A 107 3.04 15.22 -0.77
N THR A 108 4.01 14.34 -0.56
CA THR A 108 4.76 13.68 -1.65
C THR A 108 3.84 12.92 -2.59
N VAL A 109 2.83 12.23 -2.05
CA VAL A 109 1.85 11.48 -2.85
C VAL A 109 0.94 12.43 -3.60
N PHE A 110 0.45 13.48 -2.94
CA PHE A 110 -0.40 14.47 -3.57
C PHE A 110 0.31 15.14 -4.76
N ASP A 111 1.53 15.60 -4.54
CA ASP A 111 2.33 16.26 -5.58
C ASP A 111 2.63 15.31 -6.74
N TYR A 112 2.93 14.06 -6.44
CA TYR A 112 3.21 13.03 -7.45
C TYR A 112 1.98 12.78 -8.34
N VAL A 113 0.82 12.63 -7.72
CA VAL A 113 -0.44 12.37 -8.45
C VAL A 113 -0.73 13.49 -9.42
N LEU A 114 -0.59 14.75 -8.98
CA LEU A 114 -0.85 15.91 -9.83
C LEU A 114 0.20 16.05 -10.94
N SER A 115 1.48 15.90 -10.61
CA SER A 115 2.56 16.10 -11.59
C SER A 115 2.59 15.02 -12.67
N HIS A 116 2.08 13.83 -12.37
CA HIS A 116 2.02 12.71 -13.32
C HIS A 116 0.65 12.55 -13.99
N GLY A 117 -0.28 13.47 -13.73
CA GLY A 117 -1.61 13.43 -14.34
C GLY A 117 -2.45 12.23 -13.93
N ILE A 118 -2.19 11.64 -12.77
CA ILE A 118 -2.91 10.46 -12.29
C ILE A 118 -4.35 10.82 -11.93
N ASP A 119 -4.58 12.02 -11.39
CA ASP A 119 -5.92 12.53 -11.12
C ASP A 119 -6.77 12.58 -12.39
N ASP A 120 -6.20 13.07 -13.49
CA ASP A 120 -6.88 13.09 -14.79
C ASP A 120 -7.13 11.67 -15.30
N ARG A 121 -6.18 10.78 -15.11
CA ARG A 121 -6.35 9.36 -15.46
C ARG A 121 -7.56 8.77 -14.76
N ILE A 122 -7.71 9.03 -13.46
CA ILE A 122 -8.83 8.53 -12.66
C ILE A 122 -10.15 9.12 -13.14
N LYS A 123 -10.18 10.45 -13.41
CA LYS A 123 -11.40 11.14 -13.84
C LYS A 123 -11.88 10.70 -15.22
N PHE A 124 -10.97 10.43 -16.12
CA PHE A 124 -11.29 10.15 -17.52
C PHE A 124 -11.09 8.69 -17.91
N SER A 125 -10.75 7.85 -16.97
CA SER A 125 -10.68 6.41 -17.17
C SER A 125 -12.08 5.81 -17.18
N LYS A 126 -12.31 4.89 -18.09
CA LYS A 126 -13.59 4.16 -18.20
C LYS A 126 -13.49 2.80 -17.54
#